data_fc65eb5c5ccf015f0864d933c1ad4d6f
#
_entry.id   fc65eb5c5ccf015f0864d933c1ad4d6f
#
_cell.length_a   1.000
_cell.length_b   1.000
_cell.length_c   1.000
_cell.angle_alpha   90.00
_cell.angle_beta   90.00
_cell.angle_gamma   90.00
#
_symmetry.space_group_name_H-M   'P 1'
#
loop_
_entity.id
_entity.type
_entity.pdbx_description
1 polymer ?
#
loop_
_entity_poly.entity_id
_entity_poly.type
_entity_poly.pdbx_seq_one_letter_code
_entity_poly.pdbx_strand_id
1 'polypeptide(L)'
;IRDVKIKKSFPDTLEIIIIPQQPYAIYNSKIMTIDGTVIGASSMQLDLPIIIDHTNDSQSSMNTMILTSKLLKKIDLDIKKIEIHDSIIKVFTSANILISDRVNYENNLNRLVVTFHDLQKLFKREIKSIDMRYSNGFAIK
;
A
#
# COMPACT_ATOMS: atom_id res chain seq x y z
N ILE A 1 16.35 -11.55 0.78
CA ILE A 1 16.49 -13.02 0.62
C ILE A 1 15.28 -13.69 1.23
N ARG A 2 14.51 -14.33 0.40
CA ARG A 2 13.29 -15.02 0.85
C ARG A 2 13.60 -16.46 1.25
N ASP A 3 14.27 -17.16 0.37
CA ASP A 3 14.60 -18.56 0.55
C ASP A 3 16.06 -18.81 0.27
N VAL A 4 16.65 -19.70 1.06
CA VAL A 4 17.99 -20.22 0.81
C VAL A 4 17.87 -21.71 0.63
N LYS A 5 18.26 -22.20 -0.54
CA LYS A 5 18.30 -23.63 -0.83
C LYS A 5 19.75 -24.09 -0.85
N ILE A 6 20.03 -25.14 -0.10
CA ILE A 6 21.34 -25.73 -0.02
C ILE A 6 21.32 -27.07 -0.74
N LYS A 7 22.15 -27.21 -1.75
CA LYS A 7 22.29 -28.45 -2.52
C LYS A 7 23.72 -28.92 -2.44
N LYS A 8 23.89 -30.15 -1.98
CA LYS A 8 25.18 -30.77 -1.94
C LYS A 8 25.37 -31.64 -3.18
N SER A 9 26.40 -31.35 -3.98
CA SER A 9 26.76 -32.14 -5.14
C SER A 9 28.05 -32.87 -4.89
N PHE A 10 28.20 -34.05 -5.52
CA PHE A 10 29.37 -34.87 -5.39
C PHE A 10 30.48 -34.39 -6.38
N PRO A 11 31.79 -34.38 -6.00
CA PRO A 11 32.35 -35.06 -4.81
C PRO A 11 32.41 -34.24 -3.53
N ASP A 12 32.05 -33.08 -3.32
CA ASP A 12 31.97 -32.33 -2.05
C ASP A 12 31.72 -30.87 -2.29
N THR A 13 30.97 -30.59 -3.31
CA THR A 13 30.62 -29.20 -3.63
C THR A 13 29.30 -28.84 -2.90
N LEU A 14 29.35 -27.80 -2.12
CA LEU A 14 28.13 -27.22 -1.50
C LEU A 14 27.67 -26.07 -2.38
N GLU A 15 26.48 -26.18 -2.90
CA GLU A 15 25.87 -25.15 -3.72
C GLU A 15 24.75 -24.48 -2.94
N ILE A 16 24.85 -23.15 -2.79
CA ILE A 16 23.84 -22.35 -2.10
C ILE A 16 23.09 -21.54 -3.14
N ILE A 17 21.79 -21.79 -3.27
CA ILE A 17 20.92 -21.03 -4.15
C ILE A 17 20.16 -20.02 -3.31
N ILE A 18 20.40 -18.74 -3.55
CA ILE A 18 19.73 -17.66 -2.85
C ILE A 18 18.63 -17.13 -3.77
N ILE A 19 17.38 -17.22 -3.31
CA ILE A 19 16.25 -16.63 -4.02
C ILE A 19 15.99 -15.27 -3.40
N PRO A 20 16.28 -14.16 -4.11
CA PRO A 20 16.07 -12.83 -3.56
C PRO A 20 14.58 -12.56 -3.43
N GLN A 21 14.20 -11.99 -2.29
CA GLN A 21 12.85 -11.51 -2.04
C GLN A 21 12.78 -10.04 -2.40
N GLN A 22 11.86 -9.70 -3.30
CA GLN A 22 11.75 -8.34 -3.79
C GLN A 22 11.01 -7.46 -2.78
N PRO A 23 11.62 -6.36 -2.31
CA PRO A 23 10.91 -5.40 -1.47
C PRO A 23 9.73 -4.78 -2.21
N TYR A 24 8.63 -4.63 -1.52
CA TYR A 24 7.40 -4.05 -2.09
C TYR A 24 6.96 -2.78 -1.37
N ALA A 25 7.12 -2.73 -0.05
CA ALA A 25 6.73 -1.59 0.77
C ALA A 25 7.60 -1.51 2.03
N ILE A 26 7.57 -0.35 2.69
CA ILE A 26 8.15 -0.18 4.03
C ILE A 26 7.01 -0.28 5.04
N TYR A 27 7.02 -1.33 5.83
CA TYR A 27 5.99 -1.63 6.81
C TYR A 27 6.50 -1.36 8.22
N ASN A 28 5.98 -0.33 8.88
CA ASN A 28 6.40 0.04 10.25
C ASN A 28 7.93 0.07 10.40
N SER A 29 8.61 0.75 9.47
CA SER A 29 10.07 0.89 9.39
C SER A 29 10.82 -0.40 9.04
N LYS A 30 10.12 -1.43 8.61
CA LYS A 30 10.71 -2.69 8.16
C LYS A 30 10.39 -2.93 6.68
N ILE A 31 11.14 -3.78 6.06
CA ILE A 31 10.89 -4.13 4.66
C ILE A 31 9.78 -5.18 4.60
N MET A 32 8.80 -4.94 3.75
CA MET A 32 7.73 -5.89 3.46
C MET A 32 7.81 -6.31 1.99
N THR A 33 7.64 -7.60 1.75
CA THR A 33 7.61 -8.16 0.41
C THR A 33 6.19 -8.36 -0.06
N ILE A 34 6.02 -8.66 -1.35
CA ILE A 34 4.68 -8.73 -1.96
C ILE A 34 3.78 -9.81 -1.35
N ASP A 35 4.35 -10.83 -0.74
CA ASP A 35 3.58 -11.87 -0.06
C ASP A 35 3.22 -11.54 1.39
N GLY A 36 3.53 -10.32 1.84
CA GLY A 36 3.22 -9.87 3.19
C GLY A 36 4.27 -10.24 4.24
N THR A 37 5.37 -10.85 3.84
CA THR A 37 6.46 -11.19 4.76
C THR A 37 7.24 -9.93 5.14
N VAL A 38 7.47 -9.76 6.44
CA VAL A 38 8.23 -8.64 6.98
C VAL A 38 9.63 -9.12 7.31
N ILE A 39 10.62 -8.51 6.69
CA ILE A 39 12.03 -8.84 6.89
C ILE A 39 12.77 -7.62 7.44
N GLY A 40 13.33 -7.69 8.57
CA GLY A 40 14.20 -6.71 9.22
C GLY A 40 14.11 -5.23 8.84
N ALA A 41 14.73 -4.37 9.63
CA ALA A 41 14.78 -2.94 9.36
C ALA A 41 15.70 -2.65 8.16
N SER A 42 15.28 -1.71 7.31
CA SER A 42 16.11 -1.25 6.21
C SER A 42 17.04 -0.13 6.67
N SER A 43 18.33 -0.30 6.45
CA SER A 43 19.32 0.77 6.58
C SER A 43 19.46 1.56 5.27
N MET A 44 18.82 1.10 4.20
CA MET A 44 18.85 1.76 2.88
C MET A 44 17.60 2.60 2.68
N GLN A 45 17.77 3.77 2.08
CA GLN A 45 16.64 4.56 1.63
C GLN A 45 16.09 3.92 0.35
N LEU A 46 14.91 3.31 0.46
CA LEU A 46 14.22 2.71 -0.67
C LEU A 46 13.06 3.62 -1.07
N ASP A 47 12.91 3.83 -2.37
CA ASP A 47 11.77 4.59 -2.90
C ASP A 47 10.55 3.65 -3.04
N LEU A 48 10.00 3.28 -1.90
CA LEU A 48 8.85 2.37 -1.80
C LEU A 48 7.72 3.04 -1.03
N PRO A 49 6.46 2.66 -1.31
CA PRO A 49 5.34 3.14 -0.50
C PRO A 49 5.50 2.73 0.96
N ILE A 50 5.03 3.57 1.86
CA ILE A 50 5.15 3.37 3.29
C ILE A 50 3.80 2.92 3.84
N ILE A 51 3.81 1.89 4.67
CA ILE A 51 2.64 1.44 5.42
C ILE A 51 2.91 1.68 6.90
N ILE A 52 2.04 2.46 7.54
CA ILE A 52 2.02 2.62 8.99
C ILE A 52 0.78 1.90 9.50
N ASP A 53 0.98 0.74 10.10
CA ASP A 53 -0.10 -0.13 10.56
C ASP A 53 -0.13 -0.16 12.09
N HIS A 54 -1.19 0.38 12.65
CA HIS A 54 -1.41 0.37 14.10
C HIS A 54 -2.17 -0.88 14.56
N THR A 55 -2.54 -1.77 13.65
CA THR A 55 -3.31 -2.99 13.95
C THR A 55 -2.46 -4.25 14.04
N ASN A 56 -1.18 -4.17 13.67
CA ASN A 56 -0.22 -5.27 13.68
C ASN A 56 -0.67 -6.50 12.86
N ASP A 57 -1.31 -6.26 11.72
CA ASP A 57 -1.72 -7.31 10.79
C ASP A 57 -1.07 -7.07 9.43
N SER A 58 0.14 -7.60 9.26
CA SER A 58 0.93 -7.37 8.05
C SER A 58 0.26 -7.93 6.79
N GLN A 59 -0.40 -9.08 6.90
CA GLN A 59 -1.06 -9.69 5.75
C GLN A 59 -2.25 -8.84 5.28
N SER A 60 -3.07 -8.38 6.20
CA SER A 60 -4.19 -7.49 5.89
C SER A 60 -3.70 -6.17 5.32
N SER A 61 -2.61 -5.63 5.86
CA SER A 61 -1.99 -4.39 5.36
C SER A 61 -1.48 -4.55 3.94
N MET A 62 -0.87 -5.68 3.62
CA MET A 62 -0.41 -5.94 2.25
C MET A 62 -1.60 -6.06 1.29
N ASN A 63 -2.65 -6.76 1.68
CA ASN A 63 -3.87 -6.87 0.88
C ASN A 63 -4.48 -5.50 0.61
N THR A 64 -4.51 -4.63 1.62
CA THR A 64 -4.98 -3.25 1.48
C THR A 64 -4.10 -2.47 0.50
N MET A 65 -2.80 -2.59 0.61
CA MET A 65 -1.86 -1.91 -0.30
C MET A 65 -2.05 -2.38 -1.75
N ILE A 66 -2.18 -3.67 -1.98
CA ILE A 66 -2.37 -4.23 -3.32
C ILE A 66 -3.68 -3.74 -3.93
N LEU A 67 -4.77 -3.81 -3.17
CA LEU A 67 -6.08 -3.31 -3.60
C LEU A 67 -6.02 -1.83 -3.94
N THR A 68 -5.44 -1.04 -3.06
CA THR A 68 -5.33 0.42 -3.24
C THR A 68 -4.50 0.76 -4.47
N SER A 69 -3.36 0.13 -4.65
CA SER A 69 -2.50 0.33 -5.82
C SER A 69 -3.25 0.02 -7.11
N LYS A 70 -3.97 -1.09 -7.14
CA LYS A 70 -4.72 -1.51 -8.31
C LYS A 70 -5.80 -0.50 -8.69
N LEU A 71 -6.54 0.00 -7.71
CA LEU A 71 -7.65 0.92 -7.96
C LEU A 71 -7.15 2.33 -8.29
N LEU A 72 -6.17 2.86 -7.54
CA LEU A 72 -5.66 4.21 -7.76
C LEU A 72 -4.88 4.33 -9.06
N LYS A 73 -4.31 3.25 -9.56
CA LYS A 73 -3.64 3.25 -10.86
C LYS A 73 -4.61 3.61 -12.00
N LYS A 74 -5.89 3.28 -11.87
CA LYS A 74 -6.92 3.63 -12.86
C LYS A 74 -7.16 5.13 -12.98
N ILE A 75 -6.77 5.90 -11.97
CA ILE A 75 -6.94 7.36 -11.95
C ILE A 75 -5.58 8.08 -11.82
N ASP A 76 -4.50 7.41 -12.16
CA ASP A 76 -3.13 7.93 -12.22
C ASP A 76 -2.64 8.55 -10.89
N LEU A 77 -3.03 7.95 -9.78
CA LEU A 77 -2.55 8.35 -8.45
C LEU A 77 -1.57 7.32 -7.92
N ASP A 78 -0.41 7.79 -7.49
CA ASP A 78 0.61 6.95 -6.85
C ASP A 78 0.48 7.04 -5.34
N ILE A 79 0.65 5.90 -4.68
CA ILE A 79 0.61 5.83 -3.23
C ILE A 79 1.97 6.21 -2.66
N LYS A 80 1.98 7.19 -1.75
CA LYS A 80 3.18 7.54 -1.00
C LYS A 80 3.18 6.86 0.36
N LYS A 81 2.03 6.85 1.04
CA LYS A 81 1.90 6.28 2.38
C LYS A 81 0.47 5.84 2.62
N ILE A 82 0.30 4.75 3.35
CA ILE A 82 -1.00 4.33 3.89
C ILE A 82 -0.88 4.22 5.40
N GLU A 83 -1.79 4.86 6.12
CA GLU A 83 -1.94 4.72 7.56
C GLU A 83 -3.18 3.88 7.86
N ILE A 84 -3.00 2.78 8.57
CA ILE A 84 -4.07 1.86 8.91
C ILE A 84 -4.31 1.89 10.42
N HIS A 85 -5.50 2.33 10.80
CA HIS A 85 -5.99 2.32 12.17
C HIS A 85 -7.15 1.31 12.29
N ASP A 86 -7.63 1.07 13.51
CA ASP A 86 -8.71 0.10 13.73
C ASP A 86 -9.98 0.41 12.92
N SER A 87 -10.35 1.68 12.82
CA SER A 87 -11.59 2.10 12.16
C SER A 87 -11.40 2.96 10.91
N ILE A 88 -10.20 3.48 10.68
CA ILE A 88 -9.94 4.45 9.62
C ILE A 88 -8.68 4.06 8.84
N ILE A 89 -8.72 4.26 7.53
CA ILE A 89 -7.57 4.14 6.65
C ILE A 89 -7.37 5.49 5.96
N LYS A 90 -6.14 6.00 6.01
CA LYS A 90 -5.73 7.21 5.28
C LYS A 90 -4.71 6.86 4.22
N VAL A 91 -4.93 7.34 3.01
CA VAL A 91 -4.00 7.12 1.90
C VAL A 91 -3.44 8.46 1.47
N PHE A 92 -2.12 8.59 1.55
CA PHE A 92 -1.39 9.76 1.07
C PHE A 92 -0.91 9.46 -0.35
N THR A 93 -1.46 10.18 -1.32
CA THR A 93 -1.11 9.99 -2.73
C THR A 93 -0.16 11.09 -3.20
N SER A 94 0.23 11.00 -4.46
CA SER A 94 1.02 12.05 -5.11
C SER A 94 0.30 13.40 -5.19
N ALA A 95 -1.02 13.43 -5.07
CA ALA A 95 -1.83 14.63 -5.24
C ALA A 95 -2.64 15.02 -4.00
N ASN A 96 -3.22 14.05 -3.27
CA ASN A 96 -4.16 14.34 -2.19
C ASN A 96 -4.16 13.26 -1.11
N ILE A 97 -4.93 13.52 -0.06
CA ILE A 97 -5.12 12.58 1.05
C ILE A 97 -6.53 12.01 0.95
N LEU A 98 -6.63 10.70 0.93
CA LEU A 98 -7.89 9.98 0.91
C LEU A 98 -8.17 9.42 2.30
N ILE A 99 -9.39 9.61 2.79
CA ILE A 99 -9.81 9.14 4.11
C ILE A 99 -11.02 8.24 3.95
N SER A 100 -10.97 7.05 4.53
CA SER A 100 -12.07 6.09 4.50
C SER A 100 -12.24 5.42 5.84
N ASP A 101 -13.46 5.00 6.15
CA ASP A 101 -13.66 4.00 7.19
C ASP A 101 -13.16 2.65 6.68
N ARG A 102 -12.68 1.83 7.61
CA ARG A 102 -12.05 0.56 7.25
C ARG A 102 -13.06 -0.45 6.71
N VAL A 103 -14.26 -0.46 7.27
CA VAL A 103 -15.31 -1.43 6.93
C VAL A 103 -15.75 -1.30 5.48
N ASN A 104 -15.89 -0.08 4.98
CA ASN A 104 -16.37 0.18 3.61
C ASN A 104 -15.23 0.60 2.67
N TYR A 105 -14.01 0.29 3.00
CA TYR A 105 -12.83 0.80 2.29
C TYR A 105 -12.86 0.49 0.80
N GLU A 106 -13.07 -0.77 0.43
CA GLU A 106 -13.11 -1.18 -0.97
C GLU A 106 -14.22 -0.50 -1.75
N ASN A 107 -15.44 -0.46 -1.18
CA ASN A 107 -16.58 0.20 -1.80
C ASN A 107 -16.31 1.70 -1.98
N ASN A 108 -15.73 2.34 -0.97
CA ASN A 108 -15.41 3.76 -1.03
C ASN A 108 -14.38 4.08 -2.09
N LEU A 109 -13.34 3.26 -2.21
CA LEU A 109 -12.33 3.41 -3.28
C LEU A 109 -12.94 3.23 -4.66
N ASN A 110 -13.79 2.22 -4.83
CA ASN A 110 -14.47 1.99 -6.11
C ASN A 110 -15.33 3.19 -6.50
N ARG A 111 -16.09 3.76 -5.57
CA ARG A 111 -16.87 4.98 -5.82
C ARG A 111 -15.98 6.14 -6.24
N LEU A 112 -14.86 6.31 -5.55
CA LEU A 112 -13.91 7.38 -5.88
C LEU A 112 -13.36 7.22 -7.29
N VAL A 113 -12.94 6.03 -7.65
CA VAL A 113 -12.36 5.76 -8.98
C VAL A 113 -13.35 6.08 -10.10
N VAL A 114 -14.62 5.73 -9.90
CA VAL A 114 -15.67 6.01 -10.89
C VAL A 114 -15.93 7.51 -11.03
N THR A 115 -15.88 8.26 -9.95
CA THR A 115 -16.28 9.68 -9.91
C THR A 115 -15.12 10.67 -9.94
N PHE A 116 -13.88 10.22 -9.82
CA PHE A 116 -12.72 11.08 -9.64
C PHE A 116 -12.55 12.11 -10.75
N HIS A 117 -12.75 11.67 -11.99
CA HIS A 117 -12.63 12.55 -13.15
C HIS A 117 -13.64 13.70 -13.11
N ASP A 118 -14.88 13.40 -12.70
CA ASP A 118 -15.92 14.40 -12.55
C ASP A 118 -15.62 15.35 -11.39
N LEU A 119 -15.05 14.84 -10.30
CA LEU A 119 -14.64 15.68 -9.17
C LEU A 119 -13.57 16.68 -9.59
N GLN A 120 -12.59 16.25 -10.38
CA GLN A 120 -11.55 17.14 -10.87
C GLN A 120 -12.10 18.26 -11.75
N LYS A 121 -13.13 17.95 -12.56
CA LYS A 121 -13.80 18.96 -13.40
C LYS A 121 -14.63 19.96 -12.60
N LEU A 122 -15.26 19.50 -11.51
CA LEU A 122 -16.08 20.35 -10.66
C LEU A 122 -15.26 21.33 -9.83
N PHE A 123 -14.07 20.92 -9.39
CA PHE A 123 -13.22 21.73 -8.53
C PHE A 123 -12.11 22.38 -9.36
N LYS A 124 -12.19 23.71 -9.51
CA LYS A 124 -11.21 24.51 -10.27
C LYS A 124 -9.92 24.73 -9.49
N ARG A 125 -9.87 24.35 -8.23
CA ARG A 125 -8.69 24.46 -7.36
C ARG A 125 -8.18 23.08 -7.01
N GLU A 126 -6.95 23.05 -6.49
CA GLU A 126 -6.35 21.81 -6.02
C GLU A 126 -7.17 21.17 -4.90
N ILE A 127 -7.43 19.87 -5.05
CA ILE A 127 -8.09 19.08 -4.02
C ILE A 127 -7.01 18.53 -3.10
N LYS A 128 -7.02 18.93 -1.82
CA LYS A 128 -6.05 18.49 -0.83
C LYS A 128 -6.44 17.20 -0.14
N SER A 129 -7.74 17.03 0.14
CA SER A 129 -8.23 15.82 0.79
C SER A 129 -9.63 15.46 0.32
N ILE A 130 -9.89 14.15 0.31
CA ILE A 130 -11.19 13.57 -0.04
C ILE A 130 -11.57 12.62 1.09
N ASP A 131 -12.60 12.97 1.84
CA ASP A 131 -13.13 12.13 2.90
C ASP A 131 -14.29 11.30 2.37
N MET A 132 -14.10 10.00 2.32
CA MET A 132 -15.03 9.04 1.74
C MET A 132 -15.92 8.34 2.78
N ARG A 133 -15.91 8.81 4.02
CA ARG A 133 -16.65 8.16 5.12
C ARG A 133 -18.16 8.40 5.10
N TYR A 134 -18.66 9.05 4.07
CA TYR A 134 -20.07 9.37 3.92
C TYR A 134 -20.73 8.42 2.92
N SER A 135 -21.91 7.90 3.25
CA SER A 135 -22.61 6.90 2.43
C SER A 135 -23.07 7.42 1.06
N ASN A 136 -23.29 8.72 0.94
CA ASN A 136 -23.90 9.33 -0.25
C ASN A 136 -23.04 10.42 -0.89
N GLY A 137 -21.74 10.47 -0.58
CA GLY A 137 -20.88 11.46 -1.19
C GLY A 137 -19.50 11.53 -0.54
N PHE A 138 -18.78 12.60 -0.88
CA PHE A 138 -17.44 12.86 -0.37
C PHE A 138 -17.38 14.27 0.22
N ALA A 139 -16.59 14.44 1.27
CA ALA A 139 -16.23 15.76 1.77
C ALA A 139 -14.89 16.16 1.15
N ILE A 140 -14.86 17.23 0.41
CA ILE A 140 -13.69 17.71 -0.33
C ILE A 140 -13.14 18.95 0.36
N LYS A 141 -11.84 18.95 0.57
CA LYS A 141 -11.12 20.12 1.08
C LYS A 141 -10.01 20.56 0.16
#